data_748b429063ccecf7036f21e55aefc9c7
#
_entry.id   748b429063ccecf7036f21e55aefc9c7
#
_cell.length_a   1.000
_cell.length_b   1.000
_cell.length_c   1.000
_cell.angle_alpha   90.00
_cell.angle_beta   90.00
_cell.angle_gamma   90.00
#
_symmetry.space_group_name_H-M   'P 1'
#
loop_
_entity.id
_entity.type
_entity.pdbx_description
1 polymer ?
#
loop_
_entity_poly.entity_id
_entity_poly.type
_entity_poly.pdbx_seq_one_letter_code
_entity_poly.pdbx_strand_id
1 'polypeptide(L)'
;MKEIYVVNCCRTAVGSFGGSLKDTPAPELGAVVVKEALSRAGVEPEQVDELMFGCILTAAQGQNPARQVGVKAGLPYSVPAYTVGMVCGSGMKSVIEGARAILAGDAEIIVAGGTENMSAAPYALPDERWGARMGDKKVVDTMIRDGLWDAYNNYHMGTTAENICDVWGITRQELDEFAAASQQKAEAAQKTGRFEDEIVPVTVKKKKELVEFKVDEFPRPGVTAEGISKLKGAFPVGPEGVEDEIVHTFELTQIHEADPRKHVQRVTAANASGINDGAAAIVLASGEAVEKYGLKPMAKLVSWGQGGVDPKIMGVGPVPASRQAMSKAGLKIEDIDLVEANEAFAAQSVAVARELGFDMSKVNVNGGAISIGHPVGASGARIIVTLLHEMQKRPEAKRGLATLCIGGGMGVATIFEKC
;
A
#
# COMPACT_ATOMS: atom_id res chain seq x y z
N MET A 1 -10.47 -13.01 -24.49
CA MET A 1 -10.46 -11.90 -23.48
C MET A 1 -9.17 -11.13 -23.71
N LYS A 2 -9.19 -9.80 -23.78
CA LYS A 2 -7.94 -9.02 -23.95
C LYS A 2 -6.96 -9.36 -22.80
N GLU A 3 -5.69 -9.51 -23.12
CA GLU A 3 -4.65 -9.71 -22.13
C GLU A 3 -4.12 -8.35 -21.65
N ILE A 4 -3.76 -8.27 -20.39
CA ILE A 4 -3.26 -7.04 -19.77
C ILE A 4 -1.89 -7.35 -19.19
N TYR A 5 -0.94 -6.51 -19.55
CA TYR A 5 0.45 -6.64 -19.15
C TYR A 5 0.92 -5.45 -18.33
N VAL A 6 1.78 -5.70 -17.36
CA VAL A 6 2.64 -4.70 -16.76
C VAL A 6 3.91 -4.65 -17.59
N VAL A 7 4.14 -3.54 -18.28
CA VAL A 7 5.33 -3.37 -19.12
C VAL A 7 6.54 -3.04 -18.24
N ASN A 8 6.40 -2.04 -17.37
CA ASN A 8 7.42 -1.72 -16.37
C ASN A 8 6.78 -0.99 -15.17
N CYS A 9 7.53 -0.92 -14.08
CA CYS A 9 7.10 -0.24 -12.88
C CYS A 9 8.30 0.20 -12.04
N CYS A 10 8.12 1.23 -11.22
CA CYS A 10 9.13 1.71 -10.28
C CYS A 10 8.49 2.48 -9.12
N ARG A 11 9.29 2.77 -8.09
CA ARG A 11 8.89 3.55 -6.92
C ARG A 11 9.97 4.53 -6.48
N THR A 12 9.62 5.52 -5.72
CA THR A 12 10.60 6.27 -4.94
C THR A 12 11.12 5.40 -3.77
N ALA A 13 12.25 5.75 -3.20
CA ALA A 13 12.52 5.38 -1.82
C ALA A 13 11.41 5.96 -0.91
N VAL A 14 11.13 5.29 0.19
CA VAL A 14 10.09 5.69 1.15
C VAL A 14 10.69 6.60 2.22
N GLY A 15 10.13 7.80 2.34
CA GLY A 15 10.51 8.79 3.36
C GLY A 15 9.80 8.54 4.69
N SER A 16 10.48 8.84 5.80
CA SER A 16 9.90 8.86 7.13
C SER A 16 9.06 10.12 7.35
N PHE A 17 8.13 10.07 8.29
CA PHE A 17 7.37 11.24 8.71
C PHE A 17 8.28 12.39 9.17
N GLY A 18 8.12 13.54 8.53
CA GLY A 18 8.99 14.69 8.75
C GLY A 18 10.44 14.50 8.25
N GLY A 19 10.70 13.46 7.46
CA GLY A 19 11.99 13.07 6.92
C GLY A 19 12.38 13.76 5.62
N SER A 20 13.14 13.06 4.78
CA SER A 20 13.78 13.62 3.59
C SER A 20 12.80 14.09 2.52
N LEU A 21 11.60 13.49 2.43
CA LEU A 21 10.60 13.82 1.41
C LEU A 21 9.54 14.83 1.87
N LYS A 22 9.54 15.27 3.12
CA LYS A 22 8.48 16.10 3.72
C LYS A 22 8.14 17.37 2.92
N ASP A 23 9.13 17.99 2.28
CA ASP A 23 8.98 19.23 1.56
C ASP A 23 8.76 19.02 0.05
N THR A 24 8.66 17.76 -0.42
CA THR A 24 8.42 17.42 -1.83
C THR A 24 6.93 17.11 -2.02
N PRO A 25 6.16 17.94 -2.73
CA PRO A 25 4.74 17.73 -2.94
C PRO A 25 4.43 16.34 -3.54
N ALA A 26 3.33 15.71 -3.10
CA ALA A 26 2.94 14.40 -3.61
C ALA A 26 2.84 14.33 -5.15
N PRO A 27 2.32 15.36 -5.87
CA PRO A 27 2.33 15.35 -7.34
C PRO A 27 3.74 15.36 -7.96
N GLU A 28 4.74 15.90 -7.27
CA GLU A 28 6.13 15.88 -7.75
C GLU A 28 6.76 14.49 -7.57
N LEU A 29 6.53 13.85 -6.44
CA LEU A 29 6.93 12.45 -6.23
C LEU A 29 6.30 11.53 -7.29
N GLY A 30 5.00 11.68 -7.55
CA GLY A 30 4.30 10.95 -8.60
C GLY A 30 4.87 11.18 -9.99
N ALA A 31 5.23 12.44 -10.33
CA ALA A 31 5.81 12.77 -11.63
C ALA A 31 7.17 12.10 -11.87
N VAL A 32 8.00 11.98 -10.83
CA VAL A 32 9.32 11.32 -10.92
C VAL A 32 9.14 9.85 -11.32
N VAL A 33 8.27 9.12 -10.64
CA VAL A 33 8.04 7.70 -10.92
C VAL A 33 7.34 7.47 -12.25
N VAL A 34 6.43 8.34 -12.67
CA VAL A 34 5.74 8.22 -13.97
C VAL A 34 6.73 8.41 -15.12
N LYS A 35 7.58 9.44 -15.09
CA LYS A 35 8.64 9.64 -16.09
C LYS A 35 9.54 8.42 -16.23
N GLU A 36 10.01 7.92 -15.12
CA GLU A 36 10.93 6.78 -15.11
C GLU A 36 10.24 5.49 -15.55
N ALA A 37 9.02 5.22 -15.11
CA ALA A 37 8.27 4.03 -15.52
C ALA A 37 8.03 4.01 -17.04
N LEU A 38 7.67 5.14 -17.66
CA LEU A 38 7.53 5.28 -19.10
C LEU A 38 8.86 5.06 -19.83
N SER A 39 9.93 5.68 -19.34
CA SER A 39 11.28 5.51 -19.91
C SER A 39 11.72 4.04 -19.88
N ARG A 40 11.57 3.36 -18.75
CA ARG A 40 11.89 1.94 -18.62
C ARG A 40 11.00 1.03 -19.48
N ALA A 41 9.74 1.43 -19.65
CA ALA A 41 8.79 0.70 -20.49
C ALA A 41 9.06 0.88 -21.99
N GLY A 42 9.83 1.89 -22.39
CA GLY A 42 9.99 2.29 -23.80
C GLY A 42 8.68 2.82 -24.40
N VAL A 43 7.87 3.48 -23.57
CA VAL A 43 6.59 4.08 -23.96
C VAL A 43 6.74 5.60 -24.01
N GLU A 44 6.42 6.17 -25.16
CA GLU A 44 6.42 7.63 -25.33
C GLU A 44 5.19 8.25 -24.65
N PRO A 45 5.29 9.45 -24.08
CA PRO A 45 4.18 10.13 -23.42
C PRO A 45 2.90 10.25 -24.25
N GLU A 46 3.04 10.39 -25.56
CA GLU A 46 1.95 10.50 -26.55
C GLU A 46 1.19 9.19 -26.76
N GLN A 47 1.74 8.07 -26.34
CA GLN A 47 1.11 6.75 -26.45
C GLN A 47 0.21 6.41 -25.26
N VAL A 48 0.26 7.24 -24.20
CA VAL A 48 -0.55 7.03 -22.99
C VAL A 48 -1.96 7.55 -23.25
N ASP A 49 -2.95 6.69 -23.01
CA ASP A 49 -4.37 7.05 -23.18
C ASP A 49 -4.94 7.74 -21.95
N GLU A 50 -4.56 7.29 -20.74
CA GLU A 50 -5.05 7.86 -19.49
C GLU A 50 -4.08 7.60 -18.33
N LEU A 51 -4.13 8.47 -17.30
CA LEU A 51 -3.40 8.29 -16.05
C LEU A 51 -4.36 8.21 -14.85
N MET A 52 -4.24 7.15 -14.05
CA MET A 52 -5.02 6.91 -12.84
C MET A 52 -4.09 6.79 -11.64
N PHE A 53 -4.21 7.69 -10.65
CA PHE A 53 -3.22 7.74 -9.57
C PHE A 53 -3.87 7.89 -8.20
N GLY A 54 -3.51 7.00 -7.26
CA GLY A 54 -3.96 7.05 -5.88
C GLY A 54 -3.35 8.22 -5.12
N CYS A 55 -4.18 8.98 -4.41
CA CYS A 55 -3.77 9.97 -3.42
C CYS A 55 -4.96 10.27 -2.52
N ILE A 56 -4.82 10.17 -1.21
CA ILE A 56 -5.95 10.35 -0.28
C ILE A 56 -5.89 11.62 0.54
N LEU A 57 -4.71 12.11 0.89
CA LEU A 57 -4.53 13.34 1.65
C LEU A 57 -4.43 14.53 0.72
N THR A 58 -5.50 14.83 0.00
CA THR A 58 -5.51 15.81 -1.10
C THR A 58 -5.77 17.25 -0.66
N ALA A 59 -6.04 17.50 0.62
CA ALA A 59 -6.33 18.83 1.13
C ALA A 59 -5.16 19.79 0.85
N ALA A 60 -5.47 20.97 0.32
CA ALA A 60 -4.53 22.04 -0.03
C ALA A 60 -3.43 21.66 -1.06
N GLN A 61 -3.54 20.53 -1.75
CA GLN A 61 -2.62 20.13 -2.83
C GLN A 61 -3.00 20.69 -4.23
N GLY A 62 -4.07 21.46 -4.30
CA GLY A 62 -4.62 21.93 -5.58
C GLY A 62 -5.60 20.91 -6.20
N GLN A 63 -6.05 21.20 -7.41
CA GLN A 63 -7.01 20.34 -8.10
C GLN A 63 -6.35 19.06 -8.58
N ASN A 64 -7.02 17.91 -8.35
CA ASN A 64 -6.71 16.63 -8.97
C ASN A 64 -5.19 16.30 -8.98
N PRO A 65 -4.62 15.84 -7.88
CA PRO A 65 -3.19 15.48 -7.80
C PRO A 65 -2.71 14.58 -8.94
N ALA A 66 -3.52 13.62 -9.40
CA ALA A 66 -3.17 12.75 -10.54
C ALA A 66 -2.99 13.54 -11.84
N ARG A 67 -3.85 14.55 -12.10
CA ARG A 67 -3.67 15.43 -13.28
C ARG A 67 -2.36 16.22 -13.18
N GLN A 68 -2.02 16.72 -11.99
CA GLN A 68 -0.75 17.40 -11.76
C GLN A 68 0.43 16.46 -11.98
N VAL A 69 0.35 15.20 -11.54
CA VAL A 69 1.35 14.16 -11.81
C VAL A 69 1.59 14.02 -13.31
N GLY A 70 0.52 13.81 -14.10
CA GLY A 70 0.63 13.61 -15.55
C GLY A 70 1.27 14.79 -16.25
N VAL A 71 0.81 16.00 -15.99
CA VAL A 71 1.36 17.23 -16.60
C VAL A 71 2.83 17.44 -16.21
N LYS A 72 3.17 17.28 -14.93
CA LYS A 72 4.56 17.40 -14.45
C LYS A 72 5.47 16.27 -14.98
N ALA A 73 4.91 15.09 -15.26
CA ALA A 73 5.61 13.99 -15.89
C ALA A 73 5.86 14.21 -17.39
N GLY A 74 5.19 15.17 -18.01
CA GLY A 74 5.34 15.50 -19.43
C GLY A 74 4.33 14.81 -20.34
N LEU A 75 3.25 14.23 -19.79
CA LEU A 75 2.16 13.74 -20.61
C LEU A 75 1.47 14.89 -21.35
N PRO A 76 1.05 14.69 -22.60
CA PRO A 76 0.29 15.68 -23.36
C PRO A 76 -0.98 16.13 -22.61
N TYR A 77 -1.39 17.36 -22.83
CA TYR A 77 -2.63 17.89 -22.23
C TYR A 77 -3.89 17.15 -22.68
N SER A 78 -3.83 16.45 -23.79
CA SER A 78 -4.90 15.58 -24.30
C SER A 78 -5.11 14.31 -23.46
N VAL A 79 -4.11 13.87 -22.70
CA VAL A 79 -4.21 12.67 -21.86
C VAL A 79 -5.00 13.01 -20.60
N PRO A 80 -6.21 12.46 -20.41
CA PRO A 80 -6.98 12.66 -19.17
C PRO A 80 -6.30 11.99 -17.99
N ALA A 81 -6.63 12.49 -16.78
CA ALA A 81 -6.16 11.88 -15.55
C ALA A 81 -7.14 12.11 -14.40
N TYR A 82 -7.25 11.15 -13.47
CA TYR A 82 -8.04 11.33 -12.26
C TYR A 82 -7.40 10.67 -11.03
N THR A 83 -7.72 11.27 -9.88
CA THR A 83 -7.24 10.79 -8.58
C THR A 83 -8.17 9.71 -8.04
N VAL A 84 -7.59 8.59 -7.63
CA VAL A 84 -8.31 7.47 -7.02
C VAL A 84 -8.25 7.59 -5.50
N GLY A 85 -9.42 7.59 -4.86
CA GLY A 85 -9.58 7.64 -3.41
C GLY A 85 -10.20 6.35 -2.87
N MET A 86 -9.39 5.42 -2.38
CA MET A 86 -9.80 4.18 -1.71
C MET A 86 -8.87 3.88 -0.52
N VAL A 87 -8.56 4.89 0.27
CA VAL A 87 -7.62 4.85 1.39
C VAL A 87 -6.35 4.06 1.00
N CYS A 88 -5.90 3.08 1.79
CA CYS A 88 -4.69 2.28 1.52
C CYS A 88 -4.72 1.54 0.16
N GLY A 89 -5.92 1.22 -0.33
CA GLY A 89 -6.13 0.51 -1.61
C GLY A 89 -5.96 1.35 -2.86
N SER A 90 -5.85 2.68 -2.76
CA SER A 90 -5.92 3.60 -3.89
C SER A 90 -4.93 3.27 -5.02
N GLY A 91 -3.67 3.01 -4.69
CA GLY A 91 -2.65 2.68 -5.68
C GLY A 91 -2.89 1.35 -6.40
N MET A 92 -3.39 0.32 -5.72
CA MET A 92 -3.76 -0.95 -6.39
C MET A 92 -5.08 -0.81 -7.14
N LYS A 93 -6.01 -0.01 -6.61
CA LYS A 93 -7.29 0.28 -7.28
C LYS A 93 -7.06 0.97 -8.62
N SER A 94 -6.11 1.89 -8.73
CA SER A 94 -5.75 2.52 -10.00
C SER A 94 -5.30 1.51 -11.06
N VAL A 95 -4.55 0.48 -10.64
CA VAL A 95 -4.16 -0.64 -11.54
C VAL A 95 -5.38 -1.44 -12.00
N ILE A 96 -6.32 -1.72 -11.10
CA ILE A 96 -7.56 -2.43 -11.43
C ILE A 96 -8.45 -1.60 -12.38
N GLU A 97 -8.58 -0.30 -12.15
CA GLU A 97 -9.36 0.57 -13.04
C GLU A 97 -8.71 0.72 -14.41
N GLY A 98 -7.37 0.84 -14.47
CA GLY A 98 -6.63 0.80 -15.74
C GLY A 98 -6.85 -0.52 -16.50
N ALA A 99 -6.81 -1.64 -15.79
CA ALA A 99 -7.13 -2.94 -16.36
C ALA A 99 -8.57 -3.00 -16.92
N ARG A 100 -9.54 -2.43 -16.21
CA ARG A 100 -10.94 -2.35 -16.66
C ARG A 100 -11.10 -1.48 -17.90
N ALA A 101 -10.42 -0.34 -17.96
CA ALA A 101 -10.43 0.52 -19.17
C ALA A 101 -9.89 -0.21 -20.39
N ILE A 102 -8.78 -0.96 -20.26
CA ILE A 102 -8.22 -1.78 -21.33
C ILE A 102 -9.20 -2.88 -21.76
N LEU A 103 -9.82 -3.58 -20.82
CA LEU A 103 -10.81 -4.63 -21.13
C LEU A 103 -12.07 -4.07 -21.80
N ALA A 104 -12.50 -2.89 -21.42
CA ALA A 104 -13.64 -2.19 -22.03
C ALA A 104 -13.33 -1.71 -23.45
N GLY A 105 -12.05 -1.59 -23.81
CA GLY A 105 -11.61 -1.06 -25.11
C GLY A 105 -11.49 0.47 -25.13
N ASP A 106 -11.54 1.12 -23.97
CA ASP A 106 -11.42 2.57 -23.86
C ASP A 106 -9.96 3.03 -23.92
N ALA A 107 -9.00 2.14 -23.66
CA ALA A 107 -7.57 2.42 -23.63
C ALA A 107 -6.75 1.20 -24.05
N GLU A 108 -5.52 1.47 -24.52
CA GLU A 108 -4.50 0.46 -24.84
C GLU A 108 -3.29 0.57 -23.90
N ILE A 109 -2.90 1.78 -23.48
CA ILE A 109 -1.79 2.04 -22.58
C ILE A 109 -2.25 2.97 -21.45
N ILE A 110 -2.11 2.51 -20.23
CA ILE A 110 -2.50 3.23 -19.01
C ILE A 110 -1.27 3.38 -18.10
N VAL A 111 -1.11 4.58 -17.51
CA VAL A 111 -0.23 4.75 -16.36
C VAL A 111 -1.08 4.72 -15.09
N ALA A 112 -0.85 3.72 -14.26
CA ALA A 112 -1.48 3.56 -12.95
C ALA A 112 -0.44 3.72 -11.84
N GLY A 113 -0.89 4.02 -10.63
CA GLY A 113 0.03 4.15 -9.50
C GLY A 113 -0.57 4.86 -8.31
N GLY A 114 0.29 5.45 -7.50
CA GLY A 114 -0.12 6.26 -6.36
C GLY A 114 1.02 7.09 -5.80
N THR A 115 0.67 8.15 -5.13
CA THR A 115 1.58 9.06 -4.45
C THR A 115 0.95 9.54 -3.15
N GLU A 116 1.76 9.73 -2.12
CA GLU A 116 1.32 10.32 -0.86
C GLU A 116 2.47 11.08 -0.22
N ASN A 117 2.19 12.25 0.31
CA ASN A 117 3.06 12.93 1.25
C ASN A 117 2.27 13.16 2.54
N MET A 118 2.38 12.23 3.48
CA MET A 118 1.68 12.30 4.77
C MET A 118 2.28 13.38 5.67
N SER A 119 3.58 13.66 5.50
CA SER A 119 4.29 14.72 6.24
C SER A 119 3.77 16.12 5.94
N ALA A 120 3.23 16.33 4.73
CA ALA A 120 2.70 17.62 4.28
C ALA A 120 1.19 17.78 4.45
N ALA A 121 0.50 16.80 5.02
CA ALA A 121 -0.94 16.89 5.26
C ALA A 121 -1.28 18.08 6.17
N PRO A 122 -2.16 18.99 5.75
CA PRO A 122 -2.45 20.19 6.52
C PRO A 122 -3.39 19.94 7.68
N TYR A 123 -3.45 20.91 8.60
CA TYR A 123 -4.53 21.01 9.56
C TYR A 123 -5.70 21.79 8.97
N ALA A 124 -6.94 21.38 9.26
CA ALA A 124 -8.16 22.04 8.84
C ALA A 124 -8.84 22.76 10.00
N LEU A 125 -9.50 23.85 9.67
CA LEU A 125 -10.33 24.66 10.56
C LEU A 125 -11.77 24.64 10.06
N PRO A 126 -12.59 23.60 10.35
CA PRO A 126 -13.91 23.42 9.75
C PRO A 126 -14.88 24.58 10.05
N ASP A 127 -14.76 25.19 11.21
CA ASP A 127 -15.66 26.26 11.66
C ASP A 127 -15.29 27.65 11.10
N GLU A 128 -14.11 27.84 10.53
CA GLU A 128 -13.58 29.14 10.11
C GLU A 128 -14.26 29.71 8.85
N ARG A 129 -14.82 28.88 8.00
CA ARG A 129 -15.51 29.36 6.76
C ARG A 129 -16.59 30.38 7.07
N TRP A 130 -17.23 30.26 8.20
CA TRP A 130 -18.31 31.14 8.64
C TRP A 130 -17.94 32.01 9.85
N GLY A 131 -16.62 32.08 10.17
CA GLY A 131 -16.06 33.03 11.12
C GLY A 131 -16.04 32.57 12.58
N ALA A 132 -15.99 31.27 12.86
CA ALA A 132 -15.78 30.69 14.21
C ALA A 132 -16.33 31.54 15.40
N ARG A 133 -17.55 32.02 15.30
CA ARG A 133 -18.14 33.22 15.94
C ARG A 133 -17.96 33.34 17.46
N MET A 134 -18.18 32.28 18.26
CA MET A 134 -18.13 32.33 19.72
C MET A 134 -17.63 31.00 20.28
N GLY A 135 -16.80 31.05 21.32
CA GLY A 135 -16.21 29.90 22.00
C GLY A 135 -15.04 29.29 21.23
N ASP A 136 -14.35 28.34 21.88
CA ASP A 136 -13.22 27.64 21.31
C ASP A 136 -13.60 26.77 20.12
N LYS A 137 -12.70 26.66 19.13
CA LYS A 137 -12.86 25.85 17.92
C LYS A 137 -11.74 24.83 17.81
N LYS A 138 -12.06 23.70 17.17
CA LYS A 138 -11.10 22.61 16.99
C LYS A 138 -10.28 22.81 15.71
N VAL A 139 -9.00 22.56 15.82
CA VAL A 139 -8.10 22.34 14.68
C VAL A 139 -8.04 20.84 14.43
N VAL A 140 -8.27 20.41 13.20
CA VAL A 140 -8.35 19.00 12.82
C VAL A 140 -7.09 18.62 12.03
N ASP A 141 -6.35 17.63 12.50
CA ASP A 141 -5.28 17.00 11.74
C ASP A 141 -5.90 16.14 10.62
N THR A 142 -5.73 16.57 9.36
CA THR A 142 -6.34 15.87 8.21
C THR A 142 -5.66 14.53 7.93
N MET A 143 -4.37 14.36 8.28
CA MET A 143 -3.68 13.08 8.17
C MET A 143 -4.35 12.01 9.05
N ILE A 144 -4.62 12.36 10.30
CA ILE A 144 -5.32 11.46 11.23
C ILE A 144 -6.77 11.29 10.79
N ARG A 145 -7.50 12.39 10.58
CA ARG A 145 -8.95 12.37 10.34
C ARG A 145 -9.34 11.62 9.09
N ASP A 146 -8.62 11.83 7.98
CA ASP A 146 -8.98 11.32 6.66
C ASP A 146 -8.22 10.04 6.31
N GLY A 147 -7.05 9.80 6.94
CA GLY A 147 -6.20 8.64 6.62
C GLY A 147 -6.20 7.53 7.67
N LEU A 148 -6.32 7.86 8.96
CA LEU A 148 -5.99 6.95 10.07
C LEU A 148 -7.12 6.79 11.10
N TRP A 149 -8.29 7.39 10.88
CA TRP A 149 -9.42 7.36 11.79
C TRP A 149 -10.60 6.59 11.23
N ASP A 150 -11.13 5.65 12.01
CA ASP A 150 -12.36 4.95 11.66
C ASP A 150 -13.56 5.91 11.79
N ALA A 151 -14.21 6.18 10.65
CA ALA A 151 -15.32 7.10 10.58
C ALA A 151 -16.62 6.56 11.20
N TYR A 152 -16.74 5.25 11.33
CA TYR A 152 -17.93 4.55 11.83
C TYR A 152 -17.90 4.38 13.35
N ASN A 153 -16.76 3.92 13.87
CA ASN A 153 -16.59 3.60 15.29
C ASN A 153 -15.85 4.70 16.07
N ASN A 154 -15.39 5.74 15.39
CA ASN A 154 -14.78 6.94 15.98
C ASN A 154 -13.54 6.65 16.84
N TYR A 155 -12.62 5.83 16.31
CA TYR A 155 -11.33 5.56 16.91
C TYR A 155 -10.22 5.40 15.85
N HIS A 156 -8.96 5.36 16.30
CA HIS A 156 -7.80 5.20 15.42
C HIS A 156 -7.74 3.80 14.80
N MET A 157 -7.18 3.67 13.59
CA MET A 157 -6.98 2.38 12.92
C MET A 157 -6.20 1.37 13.79
N GLY A 158 -5.33 1.82 14.69
CA GLY A 158 -4.65 0.95 15.64
C GLY A 158 -5.59 0.21 16.61
N THR A 159 -6.75 0.79 16.92
CA THR A 159 -7.79 0.11 17.72
C THR A 159 -8.42 -1.05 16.93
N THR A 160 -8.57 -0.96 15.62
CA THR A 160 -9.02 -2.09 14.79
C THR A 160 -8.02 -3.25 14.83
N ALA A 161 -6.72 -2.95 14.95
CA ALA A 161 -5.68 -3.96 15.11
C ALA A 161 -5.73 -4.63 16.50
N GLU A 162 -6.07 -3.89 17.56
CA GLU A 162 -6.33 -4.48 18.89
C GLU A 162 -7.56 -5.40 18.86
N ASN A 163 -8.65 -5.00 18.16
CA ASN A 163 -9.83 -5.87 17.97
C ASN A 163 -9.44 -7.19 17.27
N ILE A 164 -8.59 -7.14 16.25
CA ILE A 164 -8.09 -8.34 15.58
C ILE A 164 -7.31 -9.24 16.54
N CYS A 165 -6.49 -8.65 17.42
CA CYS A 165 -5.79 -9.42 18.45
C CYS A 165 -6.76 -10.18 19.35
N ASP A 166 -7.87 -9.56 19.74
CA ASP A 166 -8.88 -10.20 20.60
C ASP A 166 -9.64 -11.32 19.85
N VAL A 167 -10.03 -11.07 18.60
CA VAL A 167 -10.79 -12.05 17.78
C VAL A 167 -9.95 -13.27 17.40
N TRP A 168 -8.69 -13.07 17.01
CA TRP A 168 -7.79 -14.15 16.54
C TRP A 168 -6.85 -14.67 17.63
N GLY A 169 -6.99 -14.22 18.88
CA GLY A 169 -6.17 -14.67 20.01
C GLY A 169 -4.67 -14.38 19.81
N ILE A 170 -4.32 -13.25 19.13
CA ILE A 170 -2.94 -12.94 18.80
C ILE A 170 -2.28 -12.27 20.00
N THR A 171 -1.12 -12.78 20.39
CA THR A 171 -0.35 -12.29 21.53
C THR A 171 0.59 -11.14 21.16
N ARG A 172 0.99 -10.36 22.15
CA ARG A 172 2.02 -9.31 21.98
C ARG A 172 3.34 -9.89 21.45
N GLN A 173 3.73 -11.06 21.91
CA GLN A 173 4.95 -11.73 21.49
C GLN A 173 4.93 -12.02 19.98
N GLU A 174 3.84 -12.58 19.46
CA GLU A 174 3.68 -12.85 18.02
C GLU A 174 3.77 -11.58 17.19
N LEU A 175 3.20 -10.45 17.67
CA LEU A 175 3.29 -9.17 16.98
C LEU A 175 4.74 -8.67 16.90
N ASP A 176 5.47 -8.77 18.01
CA ASP A 176 6.85 -8.29 18.08
C ASP A 176 7.82 -9.21 17.28
N GLU A 177 7.58 -10.52 17.27
CA GLU A 177 8.32 -11.47 16.42
C GLU A 177 8.10 -11.19 14.94
N PHE A 178 6.84 -10.95 14.53
CA PHE A 178 6.51 -10.57 13.16
C PHE A 178 7.19 -9.26 12.75
N ALA A 179 7.10 -8.24 13.60
CA ALA A 179 7.70 -6.94 13.33
C ALA A 179 9.24 -7.01 13.24
N ALA A 180 9.88 -7.74 14.13
CA ALA A 180 11.32 -7.95 14.08
C ALA A 180 11.74 -8.69 12.80
N ALA A 181 10.99 -9.70 12.38
CA ALA A 181 11.25 -10.41 11.13
C ALA A 181 11.13 -9.49 9.90
N SER A 182 10.12 -8.60 9.85
CA SER A 182 9.98 -7.61 8.79
C SER A 182 11.19 -6.67 8.74
N GLN A 183 11.64 -6.14 9.88
CA GLN A 183 12.82 -5.26 9.97
C GLN A 183 14.09 -5.98 9.51
N GLN A 184 14.32 -7.21 9.95
CA GLN A 184 15.50 -8.00 9.58
C GLN A 184 15.52 -8.32 8.09
N LYS A 185 14.37 -8.65 7.48
CA LYS A 185 14.26 -8.85 6.03
C LYS A 185 14.59 -7.57 5.26
N ALA A 186 14.07 -6.40 5.68
CA ALA A 186 14.35 -5.12 5.04
C ALA A 186 15.83 -4.73 5.17
N GLU A 187 16.42 -4.92 6.34
CA GLU A 187 17.85 -4.68 6.56
C GLU A 187 18.71 -5.56 5.64
N ALA A 188 18.40 -6.85 5.53
CA ALA A 188 19.08 -7.75 4.62
C ALA A 188 18.91 -7.35 3.15
N ALA A 189 17.68 -6.98 2.74
CA ALA A 189 17.37 -6.53 1.40
C ALA A 189 18.14 -5.26 1.02
N GLN A 190 18.22 -4.27 1.91
CA GLN A 190 19.01 -3.06 1.68
C GLN A 190 20.51 -3.37 1.55
N LYS A 191 21.05 -4.20 2.43
CA LYS A 191 22.49 -4.60 2.40
C LYS A 191 22.87 -5.35 1.14
N THR A 192 21.93 -6.08 0.54
CA THR A 192 22.17 -6.90 -0.66
C THR A 192 21.68 -6.24 -1.95
N GLY A 193 21.25 -4.97 -1.90
CA GLY A 193 20.85 -4.21 -3.09
C GLY A 193 19.54 -4.70 -3.73
N ARG A 194 18.65 -5.38 -2.98
CA ARG A 194 17.41 -5.95 -3.55
C ARG A 194 16.46 -4.89 -4.11
N PHE A 195 16.53 -3.66 -3.62
CA PHE A 195 15.65 -2.55 -4.03
C PHE A 195 16.24 -1.64 -5.13
N GLU A 196 17.49 -1.85 -5.56
CA GLU A 196 18.16 -0.93 -6.49
C GLU A 196 17.45 -0.80 -7.84
N ASP A 197 16.89 -1.89 -8.37
CA ASP A 197 16.21 -1.89 -9.67
C ASP A 197 14.81 -1.27 -9.61
N GLU A 198 14.18 -1.22 -8.43
CA GLU A 198 12.82 -0.70 -8.28
C GLU A 198 12.79 0.77 -7.85
N ILE A 199 13.84 1.27 -7.18
CA ILE A 199 13.88 2.64 -6.66
C ILE A 199 14.39 3.62 -7.71
N VAL A 200 13.66 4.75 -7.81
CA VAL A 200 14.06 5.93 -8.59
C VAL A 200 14.53 7.01 -7.63
N PRO A 201 15.72 7.57 -7.83
CA PRO A 201 16.20 8.69 -7.01
C PRO A 201 15.29 9.92 -7.13
N VAL A 202 15.03 10.56 -5.99
CA VAL A 202 14.35 11.85 -5.90
C VAL A 202 15.37 12.90 -5.50
N THR A 203 15.47 13.98 -6.25
CA THR A 203 16.31 15.11 -5.86
C THR A 203 15.63 15.91 -4.75
N VAL A 204 16.24 15.95 -3.58
CA VAL A 204 15.73 16.69 -2.42
C VAL A 204 16.73 17.77 -1.98
N LYS A 205 16.20 18.83 -1.37
CA LYS A 205 17.04 19.90 -0.81
C LYS A 205 17.41 19.58 0.63
N LYS A 206 18.70 19.38 0.89
CA LYS A 206 19.24 19.20 2.23
C LYS A 206 20.09 20.44 2.62
N LYS A 207 19.55 21.30 3.48
CA LYS A 207 20.16 22.61 3.75
C LYS A 207 20.25 23.47 2.47
N LYS A 208 21.47 23.66 1.93
CA LYS A 208 21.73 24.44 0.71
C LYS A 208 22.09 23.58 -0.50
N GLU A 209 22.19 22.27 -0.33
CA GLU A 209 22.62 21.33 -1.37
C GLU A 209 21.43 20.51 -1.90
N LEU A 210 21.49 20.14 -3.17
CA LEU A 210 20.62 19.16 -3.78
C LEU A 210 21.28 17.79 -3.67
N VAL A 211 20.57 16.84 -3.09
CA VAL A 211 21.06 15.47 -2.90
C VAL A 211 20.04 14.45 -3.45
N GLU A 212 20.53 13.33 -3.90
CA GLU A 212 19.66 12.22 -4.31
C GLU A 212 19.18 11.44 -3.09
N PHE A 213 17.86 11.32 -2.95
CA PHE A 213 17.22 10.42 -2.01
C PHE A 213 16.85 9.13 -2.73
N LYS A 214 17.51 8.03 -2.42
CA LYS A 214 17.42 6.75 -3.14
C LYS A 214 17.49 5.51 -2.25
N VAL A 215 17.37 5.67 -0.95
CA VAL A 215 17.37 4.57 0.02
C VAL A 215 16.20 4.78 0.97
N ASP A 216 15.41 3.73 1.20
CA ASP A 216 14.33 3.78 2.20
C ASP A 216 14.91 4.14 3.57
N GLU A 217 14.41 5.21 4.17
CA GLU A 217 14.97 5.73 5.42
C GLU A 217 14.28 5.23 6.69
N PHE A 218 13.18 4.48 6.52
CA PHE A 218 12.38 4.00 7.65
C PHE A 218 12.91 2.71 8.28
N PRO A 219 13.55 1.75 7.56
CA PRO A 219 14.09 0.53 8.14
C PRO A 219 15.10 0.81 9.27
N ARG A 220 14.99 0.06 10.36
CA ARG A 220 15.83 0.20 11.57
C ARG A 220 16.72 -1.02 11.72
N PRO A 221 18.05 -0.88 11.60
CA PRO A 221 18.97 -2.00 11.74
C PRO A 221 18.96 -2.59 13.15
N GLY A 222 19.18 -3.91 13.24
CA GLY A 222 19.39 -4.61 14.50
C GLY A 222 18.15 -4.77 15.40
N VAL A 223 16.94 -4.62 14.86
CA VAL A 223 15.71 -4.83 15.62
C VAL A 223 15.51 -6.30 15.97
N THR A 224 15.21 -6.58 17.25
CA THR A 224 14.84 -7.91 17.75
C THR A 224 13.52 -7.83 18.49
N ALA A 225 12.80 -8.96 18.56
CA ALA A 225 11.53 -9.06 19.31
C ALA A 225 11.72 -8.68 20.78
N GLU A 226 12.80 -9.16 21.42
CA GLU A 226 13.14 -8.81 22.80
C GLU A 226 13.39 -7.30 22.99
N GLY A 227 14.09 -6.67 22.02
CA GLY A 227 14.40 -5.24 22.05
C GLY A 227 13.16 -4.36 22.03
N ILE A 228 12.12 -4.76 21.31
CA ILE A 228 10.87 -4.00 21.19
C ILE A 228 9.78 -4.42 22.20
N SER A 229 9.95 -5.55 22.90
CA SER A 229 8.94 -6.10 23.84
C SER A 229 8.57 -5.15 24.99
N LYS A 230 9.48 -4.25 25.37
CA LYS A 230 9.30 -3.28 26.48
C LYS A 230 8.52 -2.04 26.07
N LEU A 231 8.19 -1.87 24.81
CA LEU A 231 7.42 -0.72 24.33
C LEU A 231 5.98 -0.79 24.86
N LYS A 232 5.47 0.38 25.26
CA LYS A 232 4.08 0.51 25.69
C LYS A 232 3.14 0.41 24.50
N GLY A 233 1.91 -0.08 24.75
CA GLY A 233 0.82 -0.01 23.78
C GLY A 233 0.58 1.41 23.30
N ALA A 234 0.34 1.58 22.02
CA ALA A 234 0.21 2.89 21.38
C ALA A 234 -1.24 3.31 21.17
N PHE A 235 -2.16 2.35 21.16
CA PHE A 235 -3.57 2.59 20.82
C PHE A 235 -4.50 2.12 21.91
N PRO A 236 -5.65 2.79 22.11
CA PRO A 236 -6.70 2.27 22.98
C PRO A 236 -7.18 0.90 22.48
N VAL A 237 -7.51 0.02 23.40
CA VAL A 237 -8.25 -1.22 23.08
C VAL A 237 -9.67 -0.87 22.67
N GLY A 238 -10.31 -1.76 21.89
CA GLY A 238 -11.73 -1.64 21.56
C GLY A 238 -12.63 -1.74 22.80
N PRO A 239 -13.91 -1.39 22.67
CA PRO A 239 -14.90 -1.63 23.74
C PRO A 239 -14.93 -3.10 24.14
N GLU A 240 -15.22 -3.37 25.42
CA GLU A 240 -15.43 -4.72 25.91
C GLU A 240 -16.61 -5.37 25.16
N GLY A 241 -16.44 -6.64 24.73
CA GLY A 241 -17.46 -7.36 23.97
C GLY A 241 -17.53 -6.99 22.48
N VAL A 242 -16.59 -6.20 21.97
CA VAL A 242 -16.55 -5.82 20.54
C VAL A 242 -16.48 -7.04 19.61
N GLU A 243 -15.83 -8.12 20.06
CA GLU A 243 -15.73 -9.39 19.33
C GLU A 243 -17.08 -10.05 19.09
N ASP A 244 -18.04 -9.89 20.01
CA ASP A 244 -19.40 -10.45 19.89
C ASP A 244 -20.27 -9.64 18.91
N GLU A 245 -19.89 -8.40 18.64
CA GLU A 245 -20.58 -7.50 17.71
C GLU A 245 -20.05 -7.55 16.29
N ILE A 246 -18.94 -8.26 16.04
CA ILE A 246 -18.29 -8.28 14.72
C ILE A 246 -19.13 -9.10 13.74
N VAL A 247 -19.41 -8.50 12.59
CA VAL A 247 -20.05 -9.17 11.47
C VAL A 247 -18.99 -9.85 10.59
N HIS A 248 -18.93 -11.18 10.66
CA HIS A 248 -18.05 -11.96 9.81
C HIS A 248 -18.64 -12.09 8.39
N THR A 249 -17.95 -11.57 7.39
CA THR A 249 -18.36 -11.62 5.98
C THR A 249 -17.71 -12.76 5.19
N PHE A 250 -16.90 -13.58 5.86
CA PHE A 250 -16.27 -14.78 5.31
C PHE A 250 -16.15 -15.87 6.40
N GLU A 251 -16.05 -17.12 5.98
CA GLU A 251 -15.80 -18.22 6.92
C GLU A 251 -14.36 -18.18 7.42
N LEU A 252 -14.20 -18.27 8.75
CA LEU A 252 -12.90 -18.41 9.39
C LEU A 252 -12.36 -19.82 9.13
N THR A 253 -11.08 -19.92 8.76
CA THR A 253 -10.46 -21.22 8.49
C THR A 253 -10.13 -21.99 9.77
N GLN A 254 -9.96 -21.29 10.88
CA GLN A 254 -9.61 -21.84 12.18
C GLN A 254 -10.35 -21.10 13.28
N ILE A 255 -10.78 -21.85 14.30
CA ILE A 255 -11.21 -21.26 15.57
C ILE A 255 -9.91 -21.03 16.36
N HIS A 256 -9.58 -19.77 16.57
CA HIS A 256 -8.41 -19.40 17.35
C HIS A 256 -8.78 -19.39 18.84
N GLU A 257 -7.94 -20.02 19.66
CA GLU A 257 -8.11 -19.90 21.12
C GLU A 257 -7.90 -18.45 21.52
N ALA A 258 -8.89 -17.88 22.20
CA ALA A 258 -8.79 -16.51 22.70
C ALA A 258 -7.59 -16.36 23.64
N ASP A 259 -6.79 -15.32 23.48
CA ASP A 259 -5.81 -14.95 24.48
C ASP A 259 -6.56 -14.69 25.80
N PRO A 260 -6.23 -15.41 26.91
CA PRO A 260 -6.87 -15.17 28.20
C PRO A 260 -6.69 -13.75 28.73
N ARG A 261 -5.78 -12.97 28.12
CA ARG A 261 -5.52 -11.54 28.41
C ARG A 261 -6.28 -10.63 27.45
N LYS A 262 -7.58 -10.82 27.28
CA LYS A 262 -8.44 -9.90 26.47
C LYS A 262 -8.32 -8.45 26.95
N HIS A 263 -8.58 -7.52 26.04
CA HIS A 263 -8.61 -6.07 26.28
C HIS A 263 -7.32 -5.48 26.87
N VAL A 264 -6.16 -6.07 26.56
CA VAL A 264 -4.85 -5.48 26.85
C VAL A 264 -4.24 -4.91 25.59
N GLN A 265 -3.54 -3.79 25.74
CA GLN A 265 -2.83 -3.19 24.59
C GLN A 265 -1.67 -4.06 24.13
N ARG A 266 -1.66 -4.44 22.86
CA ARG A 266 -0.63 -5.26 22.22
C ARG A 266 0.07 -4.53 21.08
N VAL A 267 -0.67 -3.61 20.42
CA VAL A 267 -0.17 -2.86 19.27
C VAL A 267 0.69 -1.69 19.74
N THR A 268 1.90 -1.60 19.20
CA THR A 268 2.88 -0.57 19.53
C THR A 268 3.35 0.15 18.27
N ALA A 269 4.08 1.25 18.42
CA ALA A 269 4.71 1.92 17.29
C ALA A 269 5.74 1.06 16.55
N ALA A 270 6.27 -0.02 17.16
CA ALA A 270 7.23 -0.91 16.52
C ALA A 270 6.61 -2.09 15.77
N ASN A 271 5.37 -2.47 16.10
CA ASN A 271 4.63 -3.53 15.42
C ASN A 271 3.44 -3.00 14.58
N ALA A 272 3.48 -1.70 14.28
CA ALA A 272 2.63 -0.99 13.35
C ALA A 272 3.47 -0.39 12.22
N SER A 273 2.87 -0.18 11.04
CA SER A 273 3.52 0.56 9.95
C SER A 273 3.77 2.02 10.32
N GLY A 274 4.72 2.64 9.66
CA GLY A 274 5.01 4.06 9.83
C GLY A 274 4.04 4.97 9.06
N ILE A 275 4.12 6.26 9.39
CA ILE A 275 3.58 7.35 8.59
C ILE A 275 4.70 7.76 7.62
N ASN A 276 4.44 7.73 6.32
CA ASN A 276 5.51 7.81 5.34
C ASN A 276 5.10 8.59 4.08
N ASP A 277 6.13 8.97 3.32
CA ASP A 277 6.00 9.71 2.06
C ASP A 277 6.58 8.86 0.92
N GLY A 278 5.96 8.86 -0.25
CA GLY A 278 6.47 8.13 -1.39
C GLY A 278 5.49 8.01 -2.55
N ALA A 279 5.97 7.46 -3.67
CA ALA A 279 5.19 7.23 -4.87
C ALA A 279 5.63 5.95 -5.59
N ALA A 280 4.71 5.37 -6.38
CA ALA A 280 4.98 4.25 -7.25
C ALA A 280 4.14 4.35 -8.53
N ALA A 281 4.70 3.96 -9.68
CA ALA A 281 4.03 3.97 -10.96
C ALA A 281 4.18 2.64 -11.69
N ILE A 282 3.16 2.27 -12.45
CA ILE A 282 3.02 1.01 -13.19
C ILE A 282 2.46 1.35 -14.57
N VAL A 283 3.14 0.92 -15.62
CA VAL A 283 2.69 1.05 -17.01
C VAL A 283 1.96 -0.23 -17.40
N LEU A 284 0.66 -0.11 -17.67
CA LEU A 284 -0.19 -1.18 -18.17
C LEU A 284 -0.35 -1.06 -19.68
N ALA A 285 -0.35 -2.19 -20.39
CA ALA A 285 -0.64 -2.24 -21.80
C ALA A 285 -1.53 -3.44 -22.15
N SER A 286 -2.37 -3.28 -23.18
CA SER A 286 -3.06 -4.40 -23.82
C SER A 286 -2.07 -5.29 -24.56
N GLY A 287 -2.44 -6.55 -24.81
CA GLY A 287 -1.65 -7.45 -25.69
C GLY A 287 -1.44 -6.86 -27.09
N GLU A 288 -2.44 -6.16 -27.62
CA GLU A 288 -2.37 -5.48 -28.91
C GLU A 288 -1.32 -4.36 -28.90
N ALA A 289 -1.26 -3.55 -27.83
CA ALA A 289 -0.24 -2.51 -27.70
C ALA A 289 1.16 -3.10 -27.51
N VAL A 290 1.28 -4.20 -26.76
CA VAL A 290 2.57 -4.91 -26.59
C VAL A 290 3.13 -5.33 -27.94
N GLU A 291 2.32 -5.96 -28.79
CA GLU A 291 2.72 -6.38 -30.14
C GLU A 291 3.00 -5.17 -31.03
N LYS A 292 2.09 -4.21 -31.08
CA LYS A 292 2.17 -3.01 -31.94
C LYS A 292 3.43 -2.19 -31.72
N TYR A 293 3.82 -2.03 -30.47
CA TYR A 293 4.95 -1.18 -30.07
C TYR A 293 6.21 -1.98 -29.72
N GLY A 294 6.17 -3.31 -29.80
CA GLY A 294 7.29 -4.19 -29.48
C GLY A 294 7.75 -4.08 -28.02
N LEU A 295 6.79 -3.89 -27.10
CA LEU A 295 7.06 -3.73 -25.68
C LEU A 295 7.51 -5.05 -25.05
N LYS A 296 8.26 -4.98 -23.95
CA LYS A 296 8.75 -6.15 -23.21
C LYS A 296 8.13 -6.17 -21.82
N PRO A 297 6.99 -6.85 -21.64
CA PRO A 297 6.32 -6.85 -20.35
C PRO A 297 7.06 -7.67 -19.29
N MET A 298 7.00 -7.19 -18.03
CA MET A 298 7.50 -7.91 -16.87
C MET A 298 6.57 -9.04 -16.44
N ALA A 299 5.26 -8.78 -16.50
CA ALA A 299 4.26 -9.71 -16.04
C ALA A 299 2.90 -9.46 -16.69
N LYS A 300 2.06 -10.51 -16.70
CA LYS A 300 0.64 -10.45 -17.06
C LYS A 300 -0.19 -10.29 -15.78
N LEU A 301 -1.16 -9.40 -15.80
CA LEU A 301 -2.19 -9.34 -14.76
C LEU A 301 -3.22 -10.46 -15.01
N VAL A 302 -3.21 -11.45 -14.12
CA VAL A 302 -4.05 -12.66 -14.25
C VAL A 302 -5.46 -12.43 -13.75
N SER A 303 -5.56 -11.85 -12.57
CA SER A 303 -6.85 -11.57 -11.90
C SER A 303 -6.73 -10.54 -10.80
N TRP A 304 -7.88 -10.10 -10.32
CA TRP A 304 -7.99 -9.29 -9.11
C TRP A 304 -9.26 -9.61 -8.32
N GLY A 305 -9.20 -9.29 -7.03
CA GLY A 305 -10.31 -9.42 -6.11
C GLY A 305 -10.48 -8.21 -5.22
N GLN A 306 -11.69 -8.00 -4.73
CA GLN A 306 -12.04 -6.98 -3.75
C GLN A 306 -13.01 -7.63 -2.76
N GLY A 307 -12.93 -7.22 -1.50
CA GLY A 307 -13.82 -7.72 -0.47
C GLY A 307 -14.13 -6.66 0.57
N GLY A 308 -15.31 -6.77 1.19
CA GLY A 308 -15.71 -5.97 2.33
C GLY A 308 -15.73 -6.83 3.60
N VAL A 309 -15.38 -6.22 4.72
CA VAL A 309 -15.43 -6.79 6.06
C VAL A 309 -15.97 -5.75 7.05
N ASP A 310 -16.31 -6.16 8.25
CA ASP A 310 -16.68 -5.21 9.31
C ASP A 310 -15.54 -4.18 9.53
N PRO A 311 -15.81 -2.87 9.52
CA PRO A 311 -14.80 -1.84 9.79
C PRO A 311 -14.01 -2.06 11.08
N LYS A 312 -14.63 -2.66 12.11
CA LYS A 312 -13.98 -2.98 13.40
C LYS A 312 -12.76 -3.89 13.25
N ILE A 313 -12.72 -4.69 12.16
CA ILE A 313 -11.62 -5.62 11.83
C ILE A 313 -11.12 -5.38 10.40
N MET A 314 -11.03 -4.13 9.97
CA MET A 314 -10.67 -3.76 8.60
C MET A 314 -9.42 -4.47 8.06
N GLY A 315 -8.49 -4.80 8.95
CA GLY A 315 -7.21 -5.40 8.60
C GLY A 315 -7.33 -6.77 7.92
N VAL A 316 -8.44 -7.51 8.10
CA VAL A 316 -8.65 -8.82 7.46
C VAL A 316 -9.34 -8.75 6.09
N GLY A 317 -9.56 -7.55 5.57
CA GLY A 317 -10.05 -7.33 4.20
C GLY A 317 -9.28 -8.07 3.09
N PRO A 318 -7.94 -8.29 3.20
CA PRO A 318 -7.18 -9.13 2.28
C PRO A 318 -7.72 -10.54 2.11
N VAL A 319 -8.37 -11.12 3.13
CA VAL A 319 -8.85 -12.51 3.09
C VAL A 319 -9.91 -12.71 1.99
N PRO A 320 -11.07 -12.03 2.01
CA PRO A 320 -12.05 -12.18 0.94
C PRO A 320 -11.54 -11.68 -0.41
N ALA A 321 -10.69 -10.65 -0.44
CA ALA A 321 -10.12 -10.11 -1.67
C ALA A 321 -9.20 -11.13 -2.36
N SER A 322 -8.27 -11.75 -1.61
CA SER A 322 -7.34 -12.75 -2.15
C SER A 322 -8.07 -14.03 -2.55
N ARG A 323 -9.02 -14.51 -1.74
CA ARG A 323 -9.87 -15.66 -2.09
C ARG A 323 -10.62 -15.42 -3.40
N GLN A 324 -11.17 -14.21 -3.59
CA GLN A 324 -11.86 -13.86 -4.84
C GLN A 324 -10.89 -13.80 -6.03
N ALA A 325 -9.69 -13.20 -5.87
CA ALA A 325 -8.69 -13.15 -6.94
C ALA A 325 -8.25 -14.56 -7.37
N MET A 326 -7.93 -15.43 -6.41
CA MET A 326 -7.55 -16.81 -6.67
C MET A 326 -8.68 -17.59 -7.35
N SER A 327 -9.90 -17.47 -6.85
CA SER A 327 -11.08 -18.14 -7.43
C SER A 327 -11.31 -17.77 -8.90
N LYS A 328 -11.20 -16.47 -9.25
CA LYS A 328 -11.33 -16.01 -10.65
C LYS A 328 -10.24 -16.55 -11.56
N ALA A 329 -9.05 -16.79 -11.03
CA ALA A 329 -7.93 -17.37 -11.77
C ALA A 329 -7.93 -18.90 -11.80
N GLY A 330 -8.80 -19.56 -11.02
CA GLY A 330 -8.76 -21.01 -10.81
C GLY A 330 -7.52 -21.48 -10.06
N LEU A 331 -6.96 -20.63 -9.19
CA LEU A 331 -5.74 -20.87 -8.43
C LEU A 331 -6.05 -21.10 -6.96
N LYS A 332 -5.11 -21.76 -6.27
CA LYS A 332 -5.05 -21.93 -4.83
C LYS A 332 -3.81 -21.23 -4.31
N ILE A 333 -3.70 -21.10 -2.97
CA ILE A 333 -2.56 -20.43 -2.36
C ILE A 333 -1.22 -21.15 -2.62
N GLU A 334 -1.26 -22.47 -2.76
CA GLU A 334 -0.09 -23.30 -3.07
C GLU A 334 0.49 -23.00 -4.46
N ASP A 335 -0.33 -22.47 -5.38
CA ASP A 335 0.07 -22.09 -6.75
C ASP A 335 0.77 -20.72 -6.80
N ILE A 336 0.85 -20.01 -5.66
CA ILE A 336 1.50 -18.70 -5.52
C ILE A 336 2.92 -18.87 -5.00
N ASP A 337 3.87 -18.30 -5.73
CA ASP A 337 5.29 -18.43 -5.42
C ASP A 337 5.80 -17.30 -4.51
N LEU A 338 5.24 -16.09 -4.65
CA LEU A 338 5.57 -14.92 -3.82
C LEU A 338 4.31 -14.15 -3.45
N VAL A 339 4.31 -13.59 -2.25
CA VAL A 339 3.22 -12.76 -1.72
C VAL A 339 3.79 -11.45 -1.20
N GLU A 340 3.24 -10.34 -1.63
CA GLU A 340 3.38 -9.03 -1.00
C GLU A 340 2.06 -8.66 -0.33
N ALA A 341 1.98 -8.85 0.97
CA ALA A 341 0.84 -8.49 1.82
C ALA A 341 1.20 -7.26 2.65
N ASN A 342 0.51 -6.15 2.45
CA ASN A 342 0.85 -4.90 3.14
C ASN A 342 0.71 -5.04 4.66
N GLU A 343 1.76 -4.66 5.39
CA GLU A 343 1.85 -4.77 6.85
C GLU A 343 1.39 -3.47 7.51
N ALA A 344 0.09 -3.13 7.41
CA ALA A 344 -0.43 -1.97 8.13
C ALA A 344 -0.22 -2.10 9.65
N PHE A 345 -0.42 -3.31 10.18
CA PHE A 345 -0.15 -3.73 11.55
C PHE A 345 0.29 -5.19 11.56
N ALA A 346 1.15 -5.59 12.50
CA ALA A 346 1.51 -6.99 12.67
C ALA A 346 0.27 -7.86 12.99
N ALA A 347 -0.68 -7.33 13.77
CA ALA A 347 -1.93 -8.01 14.12
C ALA A 347 -2.70 -8.49 12.89
N GLN A 348 -2.97 -7.59 11.95
CA GLN A 348 -3.69 -7.96 10.73
C GLN A 348 -2.88 -8.88 9.82
N SER A 349 -1.55 -8.70 9.78
CA SER A 349 -0.69 -9.55 8.96
C SER A 349 -0.68 -10.99 9.44
N VAL A 350 -0.62 -11.20 10.75
CA VAL A 350 -0.72 -12.54 11.37
C VAL A 350 -2.09 -13.17 11.13
N ALA A 351 -3.19 -12.41 11.33
CA ALA A 351 -4.54 -12.90 11.08
C ALA A 351 -4.74 -13.30 9.61
N VAL A 352 -4.34 -12.45 8.68
CA VAL A 352 -4.43 -12.72 7.23
C VAL A 352 -3.60 -13.94 6.83
N ALA A 353 -2.37 -14.06 7.36
CA ALA A 353 -1.52 -15.21 7.08
C ALA A 353 -2.14 -16.52 7.55
N ARG A 354 -2.76 -16.53 8.73
CA ARG A 354 -3.50 -17.71 9.26
C ARG A 354 -4.70 -18.06 8.37
N GLU A 355 -5.52 -17.06 8.03
CA GLU A 355 -6.77 -17.26 7.27
C GLU A 355 -6.53 -17.70 5.83
N LEU A 356 -5.43 -17.27 5.22
CA LEU A 356 -5.08 -17.64 3.83
C LEU A 356 -4.09 -18.82 3.76
N GLY A 357 -3.58 -19.29 4.89
CA GLY A 357 -2.60 -20.39 4.92
C GLY A 357 -1.26 -20.03 4.28
N PHE A 358 -0.78 -18.80 4.49
CA PHE A 358 0.45 -18.33 3.89
C PHE A 358 1.68 -19.12 4.37
N ASP A 359 2.51 -19.54 3.44
CA ASP A 359 3.89 -19.91 3.71
C ASP A 359 4.72 -18.64 3.95
N MET A 360 5.07 -18.35 5.19
CA MET A 360 5.77 -17.13 5.59
C MET A 360 7.18 -16.98 4.99
N SER A 361 7.74 -18.03 4.43
CA SER A 361 9.00 -17.98 3.67
C SER A 361 8.85 -17.29 2.31
N LYS A 362 7.61 -17.21 1.80
CA LYS A 362 7.24 -16.58 0.52
C LYS A 362 6.63 -15.18 0.69
N VAL A 363 6.36 -14.76 1.93
CA VAL A 363 5.64 -13.51 2.23
C VAL A 363 6.61 -12.39 2.57
N ASN A 364 6.46 -11.24 1.91
CA ASN A 364 7.24 -10.04 2.17
C ASN A 364 8.72 -10.39 2.37
N VAL A 365 9.29 -11.06 1.40
CA VAL A 365 10.64 -11.65 1.51
C VAL A 365 11.75 -10.61 1.70
N ASN A 366 11.46 -9.36 1.36
CA ASN A 366 12.34 -8.20 1.53
C ASN A 366 11.86 -7.24 2.65
N GLY A 367 10.99 -7.70 3.55
CA GLY A 367 10.30 -6.84 4.52
C GLY A 367 9.05 -6.17 3.94
N GLY A 368 8.22 -5.60 4.80
CA GLY A 368 6.96 -4.97 4.41
C GLY A 368 6.78 -3.60 5.06
N ALA A 369 5.54 -3.11 5.18
CA ALA A 369 5.26 -1.74 5.59
C ALA A 369 5.68 -1.40 7.03
N ILE A 370 5.81 -2.38 7.92
CA ILE A 370 6.35 -2.15 9.28
C ILE A 370 7.81 -1.70 9.22
N SER A 371 8.57 -2.20 8.26
CA SER A 371 9.98 -1.87 8.08
C SER A 371 10.23 -0.82 7.01
N ILE A 372 9.57 -0.92 5.85
CA ILE A 372 9.78 -0.02 4.70
C ILE A 372 8.95 1.25 4.82
N GLY A 373 7.72 1.14 5.36
CA GLY A 373 6.80 2.27 5.50
C GLY A 373 5.51 2.12 4.68
N HIS A 374 4.53 3.01 4.99
CA HIS A 374 3.17 2.96 4.44
C HIS A 374 2.67 4.31 3.95
N PRO A 375 3.20 4.85 2.82
CA PRO A 375 2.60 6.02 2.16
C PRO A 375 1.23 5.63 1.60
N VAL A 376 0.14 5.99 2.32
CA VAL A 376 -1.17 5.34 2.22
C VAL A 376 -1.68 5.23 0.77
N GLY A 377 -1.81 6.34 0.04
CA GLY A 377 -2.31 6.33 -1.34
C GLY A 377 -1.39 5.66 -2.37
N ALA A 378 -0.10 5.52 -2.05
CA ALA A 378 0.89 4.88 -2.91
C ALA A 378 1.08 3.38 -2.62
N SER A 379 0.75 2.92 -1.41
CA SER A 379 1.16 1.59 -0.92
C SER A 379 0.68 0.44 -1.77
N GLY A 380 -0.55 0.49 -2.30
CA GLY A 380 -1.06 -0.56 -3.17
C GLY A 380 -0.24 -0.72 -4.46
N ALA A 381 0.27 0.36 -5.03
CA ALA A 381 1.18 0.33 -6.17
C ALA A 381 2.59 -0.09 -5.73
N ARG A 382 3.08 0.39 -4.58
CA ARG A 382 4.39 0.06 -4.02
C ARG A 382 4.58 -1.44 -3.86
N ILE A 383 3.60 -2.15 -3.27
CA ILE A 383 3.71 -3.60 -3.07
C ILE A 383 3.69 -4.37 -4.40
N ILE A 384 2.96 -3.89 -5.42
CA ILE A 384 3.01 -4.48 -6.77
C ILE A 384 4.42 -4.30 -7.37
N VAL A 385 5.00 -3.10 -7.27
CA VAL A 385 6.36 -2.84 -7.76
C VAL A 385 7.37 -3.79 -7.12
N THR A 386 7.38 -3.89 -5.79
CA THR A 386 8.30 -4.78 -5.06
C THR A 386 8.09 -6.24 -5.45
N LEU A 387 6.83 -6.71 -5.53
CA LEU A 387 6.51 -8.06 -5.95
C LEU A 387 7.07 -8.38 -7.34
N LEU A 388 6.81 -7.52 -8.32
CA LEU A 388 7.21 -7.78 -9.71
C LEU A 388 8.73 -7.76 -9.86
N HIS A 389 9.44 -6.82 -9.24
CA HIS A 389 10.91 -6.79 -9.25
C HIS A 389 11.52 -8.01 -8.56
N GLU A 390 10.94 -8.46 -7.45
CA GLU A 390 11.41 -9.68 -6.78
C GLU A 390 11.15 -10.93 -7.62
N MET A 391 10.01 -11.03 -8.30
CA MET A 391 9.73 -12.12 -9.24
C MET A 391 10.74 -12.16 -10.39
N GLN A 392 11.19 -11.02 -10.91
CA GLN A 392 12.24 -10.99 -11.96
C GLN A 392 13.58 -11.56 -11.47
N LYS A 393 13.90 -11.37 -10.18
CA LYS A 393 15.15 -11.84 -9.56
C LYS A 393 15.13 -13.32 -9.17
N ARG A 394 13.98 -13.97 -9.24
CA ARG A 394 13.79 -15.38 -8.89
C ARG A 394 13.28 -16.16 -10.11
N PRO A 395 14.16 -16.93 -10.78
CA PRO A 395 13.77 -17.72 -11.96
C PRO A 395 12.61 -18.67 -11.69
N GLU A 396 12.54 -19.24 -10.48
CA GLU A 396 11.51 -20.17 -10.04
C GLU A 396 10.14 -19.52 -9.77
N ALA A 397 10.12 -18.24 -9.46
CA ALA A 397 8.88 -17.53 -9.14
C ALA A 397 8.11 -17.19 -10.42
N LYS A 398 6.98 -17.85 -10.62
CA LYS A 398 6.10 -17.64 -11.77
C LYS A 398 4.91 -16.76 -11.43
N ARG A 399 4.28 -16.96 -10.28
CA ARG A 399 3.07 -16.26 -9.86
C ARG A 399 3.25 -15.52 -8.57
N GLY A 400 2.75 -14.29 -8.55
CA GLY A 400 2.80 -13.43 -7.38
C GLY A 400 1.42 -12.88 -7.02
N LEU A 401 1.15 -12.78 -5.72
CA LEU A 401 -0.05 -12.17 -5.14
C LEU A 401 0.35 -10.90 -4.41
N ALA A 402 -0.27 -9.76 -4.76
CA ALA A 402 -0.21 -8.54 -3.95
C ALA A 402 -1.58 -8.29 -3.32
N THR A 403 -1.62 -7.99 -2.02
CA THR A 403 -2.87 -7.73 -1.30
C THR A 403 -2.69 -6.74 -0.16
N LEU A 404 -3.73 -5.97 0.14
CA LEU A 404 -3.72 -5.06 1.29
C LEU A 404 -5.10 -4.82 1.87
N CYS A 405 -5.13 -4.51 3.17
CA CYS A 405 -6.31 -4.02 3.87
C CYS A 405 -6.53 -2.54 3.60
N ILE A 406 -7.76 -2.11 3.83
CA ILE A 406 -8.21 -0.76 3.52
C ILE A 406 -9.08 -0.27 4.67
N GLY A 407 -8.79 0.93 5.17
CA GLY A 407 -9.63 1.59 6.18
C GLY A 407 -11.09 1.66 5.75
N GLY A 408 -12.00 1.48 6.70
CA GLY A 408 -13.43 1.35 6.44
C GLY A 408 -13.91 -0.07 6.18
N GLY A 409 -13.05 -1.10 6.37
CA GLY A 409 -13.45 -2.50 6.28
C GLY A 409 -13.43 -3.07 4.87
N MET A 410 -12.34 -2.93 4.15
CA MET A 410 -12.20 -3.43 2.78
C MET A 410 -10.84 -4.10 2.56
N GLY A 411 -10.72 -4.82 1.45
CA GLY A 411 -9.46 -5.35 0.94
C GLY A 411 -9.43 -5.42 -0.58
N VAL A 412 -8.23 -5.44 -1.12
CA VAL A 412 -7.98 -5.60 -2.55
C VAL A 412 -6.79 -6.50 -2.78
N ALA A 413 -6.83 -7.28 -3.87
CA ALA A 413 -5.77 -8.20 -4.25
C ALA A 413 -5.61 -8.26 -5.76
N THR A 414 -4.37 -8.48 -6.22
CA THR A 414 -4.02 -8.69 -7.63
C THR A 414 -3.08 -9.87 -7.76
N ILE A 415 -3.24 -10.67 -8.81
CA ILE A 415 -2.37 -11.81 -9.13
C ILE A 415 -1.69 -11.55 -10.46
N PHE A 416 -0.38 -11.73 -10.48
CA PHE A 416 0.47 -11.56 -11.65
C PHE A 416 1.15 -12.88 -12.01
N GLU A 417 1.38 -13.08 -13.31
CA GLU A 417 2.21 -14.16 -13.84
C GLU A 417 3.38 -13.56 -14.62
N LYS A 418 4.61 -13.98 -14.30
CA LYS A 418 5.83 -13.51 -14.96
C LYS A 418 5.82 -13.88 -16.44
N CYS A 419 6.23 -12.94 -17.31
CA CYS A 419 6.40 -13.16 -18.75
C CYS A 419 7.68 -13.88 -19.11
#